data_9684f887757d719a90d78fbba27b24b7
#
_entry.id   9684f887757d719a90d78fbba27b24b7
#
_cell.length_a   1.000
_cell.length_b   1.000
_cell.length_c   1.000
_cell.angle_alpha   90.00
_cell.angle_beta   90.00
_cell.angle_gamma   90.00
#
_symmetry.space_group_name_H-M   'P 1'
#
loop_
_entity.id
_entity.type
_entity.pdbx_description
1 polymer ?
#
loop_
_entity_poly.entity_id
_entity_poly.type
_entity_poly.pdbx_seq_one_letter_code
_entity_poly.pdbx_strand_id
1 'polypeptide(L)'
;MEEMTGTTLENIQKAALAEFSEKGFLGASLRQIVKNAGVTTGAFYGYFSSKEALFASIVEPHAAALMGRFMDAQTTFAELPEAEQIAHMGEESGACVRWMVDYICEHREPVKLLLCRAEGTSYE
;
A
#
# COMPACT_ATOMS: atom_id res chain seq x y z
N MET A 1 -7.49 -5.97 -27.24
CA MET A 1 -7.43 -5.05 -26.46
C MET A 1 -8.47 -4.88 -25.46
N GLU A 2 -9.15 -5.88 -25.24
CA GLU A 2 -10.08 -5.85 -24.23
C GLU A 2 -9.44 -5.85 -22.93
N GLU A 3 -8.32 -6.44 -22.86
CA GLU A 3 -7.61 -6.32 -21.65
C GLU A 3 -7.15 -4.90 -21.50
N MET A 4 -7.55 -4.03 -22.45
CA MET A 4 -7.20 -2.66 -22.35
C MET A 4 -7.64 -1.99 -21.08
N THR A 5 -8.81 -2.32 -20.56
CA THR A 5 -9.25 -1.72 -19.31
C THR A 5 -8.32 -2.05 -18.17
N GLY A 6 -8.00 -3.34 -18.01
CA GLY A 6 -7.05 -3.75 -17.00
C GLY A 6 -5.67 -3.18 -17.27
N THR A 7 -5.25 -3.23 -18.53
CA THR A 7 -3.94 -2.71 -18.90
C THR A 7 -3.84 -1.21 -18.64
N THR A 8 -4.89 -0.45 -18.94
CA THR A 8 -4.90 0.98 -18.70
C THR A 8 -4.78 1.28 -17.21
N LEU A 9 -5.57 0.59 -16.39
CA LEU A 9 -5.51 0.75 -14.95
C LEU A 9 -4.12 0.41 -14.42
N GLU A 10 -3.57 -0.70 -14.87
CA GLU A 10 -2.24 -1.13 -14.46
C GLU A 10 -1.18 -0.12 -14.87
N ASN A 11 -1.30 0.44 -16.07
CA ASN A 11 -0.36 1.44 -16.55
C ASN A 11 -0.40 2.70 -15.72
N ILE A 12 -1.61 3.13 -15.33
CA ILE A 12 -1.76 4.31 -14.47
C ILE A 12 -1.12 4.05 -13.12
N GLN A 13 -1.40 2.89 -12.51
CA GLN A 13 -0.84 2.57 -11.20
C GLN A 13 0.67 2.41 -11.25
N LYS A 14 1.20 1.83 -12.32
CA LYS A 14 2.63 1.64 -12.49
C LYS A 14 3.34 2.98 -12.64
N ALA A 15 2.79 3.87 -13.48
CA ALA A 15 3.35 5.20 -13.65
C ALA A 15 3.28 5.99 -12.35
N ALA A 16 2.18 5.84 -11.62
CA ALA A 16 2.00 6.50 -10.33
C ALA A 16 3.01 6.00 -9.30
N LEU A 17 3.22 4.69 -9.25
CA LEU A 17 4.18 4.11 -8.31
C LEU A 17 5.57 4.71 -8.54
N ALA A 18 5.98 4.82 -9.80
CA ALA A 18 7.28 5.40 -10.13
C ALA A 18 7.35 6.87 -9.73
N GLU A 19 6.31 7.64 -10.03
CA GLU A 19 6.29 9.08 -9.75
C GLU A 19 6.28 9.33 -8.24
N PHE A 20 5.42 8.63 -7.51
CA PHE A 20 5.35 8.78 -6.06
C PHE A 20 6.65 8.33 -5.39
N SER A 21 7.27 7.27 -5.91
CA SER A 21 8.52 6.76 -5.33
C SER A 21 9.64 7.78 -5.49
N GLU A 22 9.64 8.49 -6.62
CA GLU A 22 10.68 9.48 -6.89
C GLU A 22 10.46 10.78 -6.16
N LYS A 23 9.22 11.28 -6.14
CA LYS A 23 8.92 12.63 -5.67
C LYS A 23 8.09 12.70 -4.40
N GLY A 24 7.60 11.58 -3.90
CA GLY A 24 6.65 11.57 -2.79
C GLY A 24 5.28 12.01 -3.26
N PHE A 25 4.28 11.88 -2.39
CA PHE A 25 2.91 12.22 -2.77
C PHE A 25 2.77 13.70 -3.10
N LEU A 26 3.27 14.57 -2.22
CA LEU A 26 3.10 16.01 -2.41
C LEU A 26 3.82 16.52 -3.66
N GLY A 27 4.99 15.99 -3.95
CA GLY A 27 5.77 16.44 -5.08
C GLY A 27 5.42 15.79 -6.40
N ALA A 28 4.60 14.75 -6.39
CA ALA A 28 4.28 14.02 -7.60
C ALA A 28 3.36 14.83 -8.52
N SER A 29 3.60 14.74 -9.82
CA SER A 29 2.83 15.45 -10.84
C SER A 29 1.81 14.51 -11.47
N LEU A 30 0.53 14.80 -11.31
CA LEU A 30 -0.52 14.02 -11.92
C LEU A 30 -0.40 14.05 -13.45
N ARG A 31 -0.04 15.22 -13.98
CA ARG A 31 0.17 15.36 -15.42
C ARG A 31 1.25 14.42 -15.92
N GLN A 32 2.33 14.29 -15.17
CA GLN A 32 3.42 13.40 -15.55
C GLN A 32 3.00 11.95 -15.48
N ILE A 33 2.20 11.59 -14.47
CA ILE A 33 1.68 10.23 -14.33
C ILE A 33 0.82 9.88 -15.54
N VAL A 34 -0.11 10.77 -15.91
CA VAL A 34 -1.01 10.56 -17.03
C VAL A 34 -0.20 10.41 -18.33
N LYS A 35 0.81 11.25 -18.51
CA LYS A 35 1.66 11.20 -19.69
C LYS A 35 2.43 9.89 -19.77
N ASN A 36 3.02 9.47 -18.67
CA ASN A 36 3.82 8.25 -18.64
C ASN A 36 2.95 7.00 -18.80
N ALA A 37 1.72 7.06 -18.36
CA ALA A 37 0.78 5.95 -18.51
C ALA A 37 0.24 5.85 -19.93
N GLY A 38 0.43 6.89 -20.73
CA GLY A 38 -0.05 6.89 -22.10
C GLY A 38 -1.55 7.06 -22.23
N VAL A 39 -2.18 7.73 -21.26
CA VAL A 39 -3.63 7.95 -21.25
C VAL A 39 -3.94 9.43 -21.24
N THR A 40 -5.20 9.78 -21.51
CA THR A 40 -5.64 11.17 -21.43
C THR A 40 -6.02 11.50 -19.99
N THR A 41 -6.06 12.80 -19.68
CA THR A 41 -6.52 13.25 -18.37
C THR A 41 -7.96 12.80 -18.13
N GLY A 42 -8.81 12.87 -19.16
CA GLY A 42 -10.18 12.41 -19.06
C GLY A 42 -10.28 10.93 -18.71
N ALA A 43 -9.44 10.12 -19.36
CA ALA A 43 -9.41 8.69 -19.08
C ALA A 43 -8.99 8.43 -17.63
N PHE A 44 -8.00 9.19 -17.15
CA PHE A 44 -7.57 9.06 -15.77
C PHE A 44 -8.73 9.30 -14.80
N TYR A 45 -9.47 10.38 -15.00
CA TYR A 45 -10.58 10.70 -14.10
C TYR A 45 -11.75 9.73 -14.21
N GLY A 46 -11.74 8.87 -15.22
CA GLY A 46 -12.69 7.76 -15.28
C GLY A 46 -12.35 6.65 -14.30
N TYR A 47 -11.10 6.56 -13.89
CA TYR A 47 -10.65 5.53 -12.95
C TYR A 47 -10.47 6.05 -11.54
N PHE A 48 -9.99 7.26 -11.38
CA PHE A 48 -9.68 7.82 -10.06
C PHE A 48 -10.19 9.25 -9.96
N SER A 49 -10.70 9.61 -8.79
CA SER A 49 -11.26 10.95 -8.59
C SER A 49 -10.19 12.01 -8.30
N SER A 50 -9.00 11.59 -7.88
CA SER A 50 -7.96 12.52 -7.48
C SER A 50 -6.62 11.82 -7.39
N LYS A 51 -5.56 12.61 -7.21
CA LYS A 51 -4.22 12.09 -6.98
C LYS A 51 -4.18 11.27 -5.67
N GLU A 52 -4.92 11.73 -4.67
CA GLU A 52 -4.99 11.01 -3.39
C GLU A 52 -5.67 9.66 -3.54
N ALA A 53 -6.76 9.61 -4.34
CA ALA A 53 -7.44 8.34 -4.59
C ALA A 53 -6.52 7.36 -5.30
N LEU A 54 -5.72 7.88 -6.23
CA LEU A 54 -4.75 7.05 -6.94
C LEU A 54 -3.69 6.49 -5.99
N PHE A 55 -3.14 7.35 -5.13
CA PHE A 55 -2.16 6.92 -4.13
C PHE A 55 -2.76 5.85 -3.22
N ALA A 56 -3.99 6.09 -2.76
CA ALA A 56 -4.68 5.14 -1.88
C ALA A 56 -4.87 3.79 -2.56
N SER A 57 -5.18 3.77 -3.85
CA SER A 57 -5.40 2.51 -4.56
C SER A 57 -4.14 1.64 -4.58
N ILE A 58 -2.97 2.26 -4.51
CA ILE A 58 -1.69 1.54 -4.51
C ILE A 58 -1.35 1.03 -3.11
N VAL A 59 -1.54 1.85 -2.09
CA VAL A 59 -1.07 1.50 -0.74
C VAL A 59 -2.14 0.86 0.16
N GLU A 60 -3.43 1.09 -0.10
CA GLU A 60 -4.49 0.59 0.75
C GLU A 60 -4.48 -0.93 0.95
N PRO A 61 -4.33 -1.74 -0.12
CA PRO A 61 -4.29 -3.19 0.07
C PRO A 61 -3.16 -3.62 1.01
N HIS A 62 -2.04 -2.93 0.94
CA HIS A 62 -0.88 -3.25 1.76
C HIS A 62 -1.04 -2.76 3.19
N ALA A 63 -1.61 -1.55 3.36
CA ALA A 63 -1.92 -1.03 4.67
C ALA A 63 -2.92 -1.94 5.38
N ALA A 64 -3.97 -2.36 4.66
CA ALA A 64 -4.99 -3.25 5.21
C ALA A 64 -4.40 -4.61 5.59
N ALA A 65 -3.53 -5.16 4.73
CA ALA A 65 -2.93 -6.46 5.01
C ALA A 65 -2.02 -6.41 6.24
N LEU A 66 -1.18 -5.38 6.33
CA LEU A 66 -0.27 -5.23 7.46
C LEU A 66 -1.03 -4.97 8.76
N MET A 67 -1.98 -4.05 8.72
CA MET A 67 -2.77 -3.72 9.90
C MET A 67 -3.61 -4.91 10.34
N GLY A 68 -4.22 -5.62 9.37
CA GLY A 68 -5.04 -6.80 9.67
C GLY A 68 -4.23 -7.87 10.37
N ARG A 69 -3.03 -8.15 9.88
CA ARG A 69 -2.17 -9.17 10.51
C ARG A 69 -1.75 -8.76 11.90
N PHE A 70 -1.42 -7.47 12.06
CA PHE A 70 -1.03 -6.93 13.37
C PHE A 70 -2.19 -7.06 14.36
N MET A 71 -3.40 -6.66 13.95
CA MET A 71 -4.57 -6.72 14.83
C MET A 71 -4.94 -8.16 15.16
N ASP A 72 -4.80 -9.09 14.21
CA ASP A 72 -5.05 -10.50 14.46
C ASP A 72 -4.09 -11.03 15.53
N ALA A 73 -2.82 -10.66 15.45
CA ALA A 73 -1.84 -11.10 16.43
C ALA A 73 -2.18 -10.56 17.82
N GLN A 74 -2.60 -9.29 17.89
CA GLN A 74 -3.00 -8.69 19.17
C GLN A 74 -4.22 -9.38 19.75
N THR A 75 -5.23 -9.65 18.92
CA THR A 75 -6.46 -10.29 19.35
C THR A 75 -6.19 -11.72 19.84
N THR A 76 -5.41 -12.47 19.06
CA THR A 76 -5.06 -13.85 19.43
C THR A 76 -4.34 -13.88 20.78
N PHE A 77 -3.40 -12.97 20.95
CA PHE A 77 -2.62 -12.88 22.19
C PHE A 77 -3.54 -12.51 23.36
N ALA A 78 -4.43 -11.53 23.15
CA ALA A 78 -5.32 -11.06 24.21
C ALA A 78 -6.32 -12.11 24.67
N GLU A 79 -6.65 -13.07 23.80
CA GLU A 79 -7.58 -14.13 24.14
C GLU A 79 -6.96 -15.28 24.93
N LEU A 80 -5.64 -15.31 25.04
CA LEU A 80 -4.95 -16.34 25.79
C LEU A 80 -5.10 -16.11 27.30
N PRO A 81 -5.15 -17.17 28.12
CA PRO A 81 -5.09 -17.02 29.57
C PRO A 81 -3.79 -16.32 29.95
N GLU A 82 -3.84 -15.57 31.05
CA GLU A 82 -2.69 -14.76 31.47
C GLU A 82 -1.37 -15.53 31.52
N ALA A 83 -1.42 -16.75 32.06
CA ALA A 83 -0.20 -17.57 32.16
C ALA A 83 0.35 -17.91 30.77
N GLU A 84 -0.54 -18.16 29.80
CA GLU A 84 -0.12 -18.48 28.45
C GLU A 84 0.36 -17.25 27.69
N GLN A 85 -0.15 -16.08 28.04
CA GLN A 85 0.33 -14.84 27.44
C GLN A 85 1.81 -14.65 27.73
N ILE A 86 2.21 -14.89 28.96
CA ILE A 86 3.60 -14.78 29.35
C ILE A 86 4.47 -15.80 28.60
N ALA A 87 3.98 -17.04 28.52
CA ALA A 87 4.71 -18.14 27.90
C ALA A 87 4.88 -17.96 26.38
N HIS A 88 3.89 -17.36 25.71
CA HIS A 88 3.89 -17.27 24.26
C HIS A 88 4.13 -15.87 23.71
N MET A 89 4.51 -14.93 24.56
CA MET A 89 4.70 -13.55 24.17
C MET A 89 5.71 -13.39 23.04
N GLY A 90 6.87 -13.99 23.17
CA GLY A 90 7.92 -13.89 22.15
C GLY A 90 7.57 -14.64 20.89
N GLU A 91 6.86 -15.75 21.03
CA GLU A 91 6.49 -16.60 19.92
C GLU A 91 5.52 -15.90 18.97
N GLU A 92 4.45 -15.34 19.50
CA GLU A 92 3.45 -14.65 18.69
C GLU A 92 4.04 -13.38 18.05
N SER A 93 4.77 -12.61 18.83
CA SER A 93 5.42 -11.40 18.31
C SER A 93 6.42 -11.74 17.21
N GLY A 94 7.19 -12.79 17.42
CA GLY A 94 8.18 -13.22 16.44
C GLY A 94 7.55 -13.66 15.14
N ALA A 95 6.43 -14.42 15.24
CA ALA A 95 5.72 -14.88 14.05
C ALA A 95 5.16 -13.71 13.25
N CYS A 96 4.58 -12.73 13.95
CA CYS A 96 4.02 -11.55 13.31
C CYS A 96 5.11 -10.75 12.60
N VAL A 97 6.24 -10.54 13.28
CA VAL A 97 7.34 -9.77 12.70
C VAL A 97 7.91 -10.48 11.47
N ARG A 98 8.07 -11.81 11.53
CA ARG A 98 8.57 -12.55 10.37
C ARG A 98 7.63 -12.43 9.18
N TRP A 99 6.32 -12.54 9.43
CA TRP A 99 5.34 -12.38 8.38
C TRP A 99 5.42 -10.99 7.75
N MET A 100 5.54 -9.96 8.60
CA MET A 100 5.62 -8.58 8.13
C MET A 100 6.85 -8.34 7.28
N VAL A 101 7.99 -8.88 7.72
CA VAL A 101 9.23 -8.75 6.95
C VAL A 101 9.11 -9.41 5.58
N ASP A 102 8.55 -10.62 5.54
CA ASP A 102 8.35 -11.32 4.27
C ASP A 102 7.41 -10.54 3.37
N TYR A 103 6.32 -10.02 3.93
CA TYR A 103 5.37 -9.24 3.17
C TYR A 103 6.01 -7.99 2.58
N ILE A 104 6.78 -7.28 3.38
CA ILE A 104 7.46 -6.07 2.94
C ILE A 104 8.45 -6.39 1.83
N CYS A 105 9.17 -7.49 1.95
CA CYS A 105 10.12 -7.91 0.90
C CYS A 105 9.42 -8.23 -0.41
N GLU A 106 8.23 -8.84 -0.36
CA GLU A 106 7.47 -9.18 -1.54
C GLU A 106 6.81 -7.97 -2.20
N HIS A 107 6.48 -6.96 -1.39
CA HIS A 107 5.74 -5.77 -1.86
C HIS A 107 6.53 -4.50 -1.58
N ARG A 108 7.82 -4.55 -1.83
CA ARG A 108 8.75 -3.50 -1.45
C ARG A 108 8.37 -2.09 -1.88
N GLU A 109 8.04 -1.93 -3.16
CA GLU A 109 7.79 -0.59 -3.69
C GLU A 109 6.53 0.07 -3.11
N PRO A 110 5.35 -0.57 -3.15
CA PRO A 110 4.18 0.07 -2.57
C PRO A 110 4.26 0.24 -1.05
N VAL A 111 4.90 -0.68 -0.34
CA VAL A 111 5.07 -0.54 1.11
C VAL A 111 6.01 0.64 1.41
N LYS A 112 7.02 0.84 0.58
CA LYS A 112 7.92 1.97 0.74
C LYS A 112 7.16 3.30 0.58
N LEU A 113 6.20 3.36 -0.36
CA LEU A 113 5.36 4.54 -0.50
C LEU A 113 4.58 4.80 0.78
N LEU A 114 3.99 3.75 1.32
CA LEU A 114 3.18 3.85 2.53
C LEU A 114 4.01 4.36 3.71
N LEU A 115 5.21 3.84 3.88
CA LEU A 115 6.04 4.15 5.04
C LEU A 115 6.86 5.43 4.88
N CYS A 116 7.27 5.77 3.66
CA CYS A 116 8.25 6.82 3.44
C CYS A 116 7.78 7.99 2.58
N ARG A 117 6.71 7.82 1.81
CA ARG A 117 6.31 8.81 0.81
C ARG A 117 4.86 9.27 0.95
N ALA A 118 4.24 9.03 2.10
CA ALA A 118 2.82 9.30 2.28
C ALA A 118 2.51 10.68 2.85
N GLU A 119 3.50 11.55 2.95
CA GLU A 119 3.30 12.90 3.49
C GLU A 119 2.23 13.63 2.70
N GLY A 120 1.28 14.21 3.39
CA GLY A 120 0.17 14.92 2.75
C GLY A 120 -1.06 14.05 2.50
N THR A 121 -0.99 12.77 2.80
CA THR A 121 -2.13 11.85 2.63
C THR A 121 -2.65 11.43 3.99
N SER A 122 -3.79 10.73 3.99
CA SER A 122 -4.36 10.18 5.21
C SER A 122 -3.53 9.04 5.79
N TYR A 123 -2.52 8.58 5.06
CA TYR A 123 -1.63 7.51 5.52
C TYR A 123 -0.37 8.04 6.21
N GLU A 124 -0.23 9.34 6.27
CA GLU A 124 0.94 9.96 6.88
C GLU A 124 1.15 9.57 8.35
#